data_40dd47c64518f49b2cc189d5dd6a0580
#
_entry.id   40dd47c64518f49b2cc189d5dd6a0580
#
_cell.length_a   1.000
_cell.length_b   1.000
_cell.length_c   1.000
_cell.angle_alpha   90.00
_cell.angle_beta   90.00
_cell.angle_gamma   90.00
#
_symmetry.space_group_name_H-M   'P 1'
#
loop_
_entity.id
_entity.type
_entity.pdbx_description
1 polymer ?
#
loop_
_entity_poly.entity_id
_entity_poly.type
_entity_poly.pdbx_seq_one_letter_code
_entity_poly.pdbx_strand_id
1 'polypeptide(L)'
;DKIPGQVTASALEERGMQAMISAWYAPQGDLISNEEVKGWVDEYPEQFYGMCSVDLRDPVQAVKVIRQAVQQDGFKAVRIVQWLWELPCSHALYYPVLATCVELDVPICLQVGHTGPLRSSETGRPAHIERIALDFPDLKIVCGHIGYPWHVEMICVATKFPNVYIDTSAYKVKRYPAELVQYMKSNGKQKVMFGTNFPMIMPDAALEGFEQLGLDDETAQLFLAGNAERVFKL
;
A
#
# COMPACT_ATOMS: atom_id res chain seq x y z
N ASP A 1 0.59 -10.96 -20.19
CA ASP A 1 -0.79 -10.64 -20.53
C ASP A 1 -1.46 -10.01 -19.31
N LYS A 2 -2.29 -8.97 -19.50
CA LYS A 2 -3.07 -8.34 -18.43
C LYS A 2 -4.25 -9.24 -18.07
N ILE A 3 -4.54 -9.40 -16.78
CA ILE A 3 -5.76 -10.08 -16.32
C ILE A 3 -6.94 -9.13 -16.56
N PRO A 4 -8.02 -9.58 -17.22
CA PRO A 4 -9.20 -8.76 -17.42
C PRO A 4 -9.80 -8.28 -16.09
N GLY A 5 -10.24 -7.02 -16.01
CA GLY A 5 -10.85 -6.45 -14.79
C GLY A 5 -12.05 -7.26 -14.31
N GLN A 6 -12.89 -7.75 -15.23
CA GLN A 6 -14.01 -8.64 -14.91
C GLN A 6 -13.62 -9.90 -14.13
N VAL A 7 -12.54 -10.57 -14.53
CA VAL A 7 -12.09 -11.80 -13.86
C VAL A 7 -11.69 -11.49 -12.41
N THR A 8 -11.02 -10.36 -12.19
CA THR A 8 -10.62 -9.92 -10.86
C THR A 8 -11.82 -9.50 -10.03
N ALA A 9 -12.74 -8.71 -10.59
CA ALA A 9 -13.95 -8.24 -9.91
C ALA A 9 -14.82 -9.42 -9.47
N SER A 10 -15.12 -10.37 -10.38
CA SER A 10 -15.90 -11.57 -10.05
C SER A 10 -15.25 -12.41 -8.95
N ALA A 11 -13.92 -12.58 -9.01
CA ALA A 11 -13.20 -13.34 -7.98
C ALA A 11 -13.26 -12.68 -6.59
N LEU A 12 -13.29 -11.36 -6.52
CA LEU A 12 -13.45 -10.60 -5.27
C LEU A 12 -14.91 -10.66 -4.76
N GLU A 13 -15.88 -10.46 -5.66
CA GLU A 13 -17.32 -10.53 -5.34
C GLU A 13 -17.70 -11.88 -4.72
N GLU A 14 -17.27 -13.01 -5.32
CA GLU A 14 -17.49 -14.36 -4.79
C GLU A 14 -16.96 -14.54 -3.37
N ARG A 15 -16.03 -13.72 -2.92
CA ARG A 15 -15.38 -13.78 -1.60
C ARG A 15 -15.84 -12.68 -0.65
N GLY A 16 -16.76 -11.81 -1.10
CA GLY A 16 -17.18 -10.63 -0.34
C GLY A 16 -16.00 -9.67 -0.07
N MET A 17 -15.08 -9.56 -1.00
CA MET A 17 -13.87 -8.73 -0.89
C MET A 17 -13.92 -7.52 -1.82
N GLN A 18 -13.23 -6.46 -1.38
CA GLN A 18 -12.91 -5.29 -2.18
C GLN A 18 -11.39 -5.14 -2.28
N ALA A 19 -10.89 -4.43 -3.28
CA ALA A 19 -9.46 -4.23 -3.46
C ALA A 19 -9.07 -2.80 -3.77
N MET A 20 -7.97 -2.37 -3.18
CA MET A 20 -7.21 -1.21 -3.63
C MET A 20 -6.36 -1.62 -4.84
N ILE A 21 -6.67 -1.09 -6.02
CA ILE A 21 -5.91 -1.33 -7.26
C ILE A 21 -5.03 -0.13 -7.60
N SER A 22 -3.86 -0.37 -8.17
CA SER A 22 -2.83 0.66 -8.30
C SER A 22 -2.39 0.92 -9.72
N ALA A 23 -2.34 2.19 -10.11
CA ALA A 23 -1.49 2.63 -11.20
C ALA A 23 -0.01 2.46 -10.83
N TRP A 24 0.84 2.28 -11.85
CA TRP A 24 2.29 2.14 -11.71
C TRP A 24 2.99 3.02 -12.72
N TYR A 25 3.74 4.00 -12.24
CA TYR A 25 4.59 4.87 -13.06
C TYR A 25 6.06 4.58 -12.78
N ALA A 26 6.86 4.51 -13.85
CA ALA A 26 8.30 4.28 -13.81
C ALA A 26 9.02 5.36 -14.65
N PRO A 27 10.36 5.50 -14.55
CA PRO A 27 11.11 6.43 -15.41
C PRO A 27 10.90 6.23 -16.92
N GLN A 28 10.47 5.04 -17.34
CA GLN A 28 10.16 4.69 -18.74
C GLN A 28 8.74 5.06 -19.16
N GLY A 29 7.91 5.54 -18.23
CA GLY A 29 6.50 5.87 -18.42
C GLY A 29 5.54 4.99 -17.65
N ASP A 30 4.27 5.02 -18.02
CA ASP A 30 3.21 4.23 -17.42
C ASP A 30 3.42 2.73 -17.68
N LEU A 31 3.42 1.95 -16.63
CA LEU A 31 3.29 0.49 -16.69
C LEU A 31 1.81 0.09 -16.58
N ILE A 32 1.07 0.79 -15.72
CA ILE A 32 -0.39 0.77 -15.58
C ILE A 32 -0.79 2.24 -15.38
N SER A 33 -1.57 2.81 -16.30
CA SER A 33 -1.92 4.22 -16.24
C SER A 33 -3.02 4.52 -15.20
N ASN A 34 -3.12 5.78 -14.77
CA ASN A 34 -4.22 6.23 -13.93
C ASN A 34 -5.58 6.07 -14.64
N GLU A 35 -5.62 6.28 -15.96
CA GLU A 35 -6.82 6.12 -16.77
C GLU A 35 -7.30 4.67 -16.81
N GLU A 36 -6.38 3.69 -16.93
CA GLU A 36 -6.74 2.28 -16.87
C GLU A 36 -7.35 1.92 -15.50
N VAL A 37 -6.71 2.38 -14.41
CA VAL A 37 -7.21 2.13 -13.05
C VAL A 37 -8.58 2.78 -12.86
N LYS A 38 -8.73 4.04 -13.29
CA LYS A 38 -10.03 4.72 -13.24
C LYS A 38 -11.10 3.96 -14.02
N GLY A 39 -10.78 3.50 -15.23
CA GLY A 39 -11.72 2.71 -16.04
C GLY A 39 -12.22 1.46 -15.31
N TRP A 40 -11.34 0.73 -14.61
CA TRP A 40 -11.73 -0.43 -13.81
C TRP A 40 -12.53 -0.05 -12.56
N VAL A 41 -12.23 1.05 -11.89
CA VAL A 41 -13.02 1.55 -10.75
C VAL A 41 -14.41 1.98 -11.20
N ASP A 42 -14.52 2.67 -12.32
CA ASP A 42 -15.82 3.09 -12.87
C ASP A 42 -16.68 1.89 -13.34
N GLU A 43 -16.05 0.84 -13.87
CA GLU A 43 -16.73 -0.37 -14.33
C GLU A 43 -17.15 -1.29 -13.17
N TYR A 44 -16.37 -1.34 -12.09
CA TYR A 44 -16.59 -2.22 -10.92
C TYR A 44 -16.48 -1.44 -9.60
N PRO A 45 -17.36 -0.44 -9.36
CA PRO A 45 -17.24 0.48 -8.21
C PRO A 45 -17.45 -0.20 -6.84
N GLU A 46 -18.14 -1.35 -6.82
CA GLU A 46 -18.36 -2.12 -5.60
C GLU A 46 -17.15 -2.99 -5.21
N GLN A 47 -16.22 -3.26 -6.15
CA GLN A 47 -15.07 -4.13 -5.93
C GLN A 47 -13.74 -3.37 -5.86
N PHE A 48 -13.63 -2.20 -6.51
CA PHE A 48 -12.34 -1.53 -6.66
C PHE A 48 -12.32 -0.11 -6.13
N TYR A 49 -11.21 0.21 -5.46
CA TYR A 49 -10.76 1.56 -5.15
C TYR A 49 -9.41 1.83 -5.81
N GLY A 50 -9.22 3.03 -6.34
CA GLY A 50 -8.01 3.39 -7.10
C GLY A 50 -6.91 4.01 -6.24
N MET A 51 -5.65 3.66 -6.54
CA MET A 51 -4.46 4.38 -6.11
C MET A 51 -3.76 4.95 -7.34
N CYS A 52 -3.54 6.27 -7.39
CA CYS A 52 -2.84 6.90 -8.50
C CYS A 52 -1.31 6.82 -8.36
N SER A 53 -0.61 6.97 -9.49
CA SER A 53 0.85 7.05 -9.54
C SER A 53 1.28 8.20 -10.46
N VAL A 54 2.50 8.72 -10.28
CA VAL A 54 2.98 9.92 -10.96
C VAL A 54 4.45 9.86 -11.34
N ASP A 55 4.85 10.70 -12.29
CA ASP A 55 6.27 10.94 -12.61
C ASP A 55 6.90 11.85 -11.56
N LEU A 56 7.87 11.32 -10.82
CA LEU A 56 8.59 12.08 -9.78
C LEU A 56 9.50 13.17 -10.36
N ARG A 57 9.88 13.09 -11.65
CA ARG A 57 10.79 14.05 -12.31
C ARG A 57 10.10 15.35 -12.71
N ASP A 58 8.78 15.34 -12.83
CA ASP A 58 7.95 16.53 -13.06
C ASP A 58 7.06 16.80 -11.86
N PRO A 59 7.60 17.45 -10.81
CA PRO A 59 6.86 17.67 -9.56
C PRO A 59 5.63 18.56 -9.74
N VAL A 60 5.65 19.48 -10.71
CA VAL A 60 4.52 20.37 -10.98
C VAL A 60 3.35 19.59 -11.59
N GLN A 61 3.65 18.73 -12.56
CA GLN A 61 2.63 17.89 -13.18
C GLN A 61 2.16 16.79 -12.21
N ALA A 62 3.07 16.21 -11.43
CA ALA A 62 2.72 15.22 -10.41
C ALA A 62 1.66 15.76 -9.42
N VAL A 63 1.85 16.97 -8.91
CA VAL A 63 0.87 17.65 -8.01
C VAL A 63 -0.49 17.83 -8.70
N LYS A 64 -0.51 18.26 -9.97
CA LYS A 64 -1.77 18.42 -10.73
C LYS A 64 -2.50 17.09 -10.92
N VAL A 65 -1.76 16.05 -11.32
CA VAL A 65 -2.30 14.71 -11.53
C VAL A 65 -2.90 14.15 -10.23
N ILE A 66 -2.20 14.28 -9.10
CA ILE A 66 -2.71 13.80 -7.81
C ILE A 66 -3.98 14.54 -7.41
N ARG A 67 -4.01 15.87 -7.54
CA ARG A 67 -5.21 16.65 -7.22
C ARG A 67 -6.40 16.26 -8.08
N GLN A 68 -6.21 16.07 -9.40
CA GLN A 68 -7.26 15.60 -10.28
C GLN A 68 -7.72 14.19 -9.86
N ALA A 69 -6.80 13.23 -9.71
CA ALA A 69 -7.11 11.85 -9.36
C ALA A 69 -7.93 11.76 -8.06
N VAL A 70 -7.54 12.51 -7.02
CA VAL A 70 -8.22 12.45 -5.72
C VAL A 70 -9.54 13.23 -5.72
N GLN A 71 -9.56 14.48 -6.25
CA GLN A 71 -10.71 15.37 -6.14
C GLN A 71 -11.78 15.15 -7.20
N GLN A 72 -11.41 14.64 -8.39
CA GLN A 72 -12.32 14.48 -9.52
C GLN A 72 -12.57 13.01 -9.87
N ASP A 73 -11.52 12.16 -9.80
CA ASP A 73 -11.60 10.78 -10.24
C ASP A 73 -11.82 9.78 -9.09
N GLY A 74 -11.89 10.27 -7.84
CA GLY A 74 -12.26 9.47 -6.66
C GLY A 74 -11.18 8.53 -6.13
N PHE A 75 -9.93 8.69 -6.55
CA PHE A 75 -8.81 7.90 -6.04
C PHE A 75 -8.60 8.11 -4.54
N LYS A 76 -8.24 7.03 -3.84
CA LYS A 76 -8.16 6.99 -2.37
C LYS A 76 -6.73 7.11 -1.82
N ALA A 77 -5.72 6.98 -2.66
CA ALA A 77 -4.33 7.02 -2.27
C ALA A 77 -3.40 7.34 -3.45
N VAL A 78 -2.14 7.65 -3.12
CA VAL A 78 -1.04 7.72 -4.08
C VAL A 78 -0.11 6.53 -3.83
N ARG A 79 0.34 5.84 -4.87
CA ARG A 79 1.32 4.76 -4.78
C ARG A 79 2.57 5.07 -5.57
N ILE A 80 3.73 4.94 -4.91
CA ILE A 80 5.04 5.00 -5.57
C ILE A 80 5.82 3.73 -5.21
N VAL A 81 6.43 3.13 -6.24
CA VAL A 81 7.26 1.92 -6.10
C VAL A 81 8.72 2.34 -6.22
N GLN A 82 9.40 2.51 -5.08
CA GLN A 82 10.71 3.16 -4.97
C GLN A 82 11.79 2.48 -5.81
N TRP A 83 11.81 1.14 -5.89
CA TRP A 83 12.82 0.43 -6.66
C TRP A 83 12.71 0.63 -8.18
N LEU A 84 11.56 1.07 -8.70
CA LEU A 84 11.44 1.48 -10.10
C LEU A 84 12.26 2.76 -10.38
N TRP A 85 12.32 3.64 -9.39
CA TRP A 85 13.01 4.94 -9.45
C TRP A 85 14.47 4.86 -9.01
N GLU A 86 14.86 3.76 -8.32
CA GLU A 86 16.16 3.61 -7.65
C GLU A 86 16.45 4.74 -6.65
N LEU A 87 15.39 5.33 -6.09
CA LEU A 87 15.43 6.44 -5.14
C LEU A 87 14.64 6.06 -3.88
N PRO A 88 15.20 6.27 -2.67
CA PRO A 88 14.46 6.08 -1.42
C PRO A 88 13.37 7.14 -1.28
N CYS A 89 12.30 6.83 -0.54
CA CYS A 89 11.19 7.76 -0.35
C CYS A 89 11.56 9.06 0.39
N SER A 90 12.71 9.10 1.05
CA SER A 90 13.31 10.30 1.66
C SER A 90 14.02 11.22 0.67
N HIS A 91 14.10 10.86 -0.61
CA HIS A 91 14.70 11.70 -1.64
C HIS A 91 13.82 12.92 -1.95
N ALA A 92 14.43 14.06 -2.24
CA ALA A 92 13.73 15.35 -2.45
C ALA A 92 12.61 15.31 -3.50
N LEU A 93 12.74 14.48 -4.55
CA LEU A 93 11.72 14.33 -5.59
C LEU A 93 10.36 13.81 -5.06
N TYR A 94 10.34 13.12 -3.92
CA TYR A 94 9.09 12.66 -3.29
C TYR A 94 8.35 13.78 -2.56
N TYR A 95 9.04 14.81 -2.05
CA TYR A 95 8.46 15.79 -1.15
C TYR A 95 7.25 16.53 -1.70
N PRO A 96 7.20 16.96 -2.98
CA PRO A 96 5.99 17.55 -3.56
C PRO A 96 4.81 16.60 -3.53
N VAL A 97 5.02 15.31 -3.79
CA VAL A 97 3.98 14.26 -3.72
C VAL A 97 3.51 14.07 -2.28
N LEU A 98 4.45 13.94 -1.32
CA LEU A 98 4.12 13.75 0.10
C LEU A 98 3.34 14.93 0.66
N ALA A 99 3.76 16.16 0.35
CA ALA A 99 3.05 17.39 0.75
C ALA A 99 1.62 17.44 0.17
N THR A 100 1.44 17.03 -1.09
CA THR A 100 0.13 16.97 -1.73
C THR A 100 -0.77 15.90 -1.09
N CYS A 101 -0.21 14.76 -0.69
CA CYS A 101 -0.95 13.73 0.05
C CYS A 101 -1.44 14.27 1.41
N VAL A 102 -0.64 15.05 2.12
CA VAL A 102 -1.05 15.73 3.37
C VAL A 102 -2.17 16.72 3.09
N GLU A 103 -2.01 17.59 2.08
CA GLU A 103 -3.02 18.60 1.69
C GLU A 103 -4.38 17.95 1.41
N LEU A 104 -4.39 16.82 0.73
CA LEU A 104 -5.61 16.13 0.30
C LEU A 104 -6.11 15.10 1.32
N ASP A 105 -5.39 14.92 2.43
CA ASP A 105 -5.65 13.90 3.47
C ASP A 105 -5.85 12.48 2.89
N VAL A 106 -4.97 12.10 1.96
CA VAL A 106 -4.89 10.74 1.40
C VAL A 106 -3.55 10.09 1.74
N PRO A 107 -3.50 8.77 1.95
CA PRO A 107 -2.27 8.09 2.27
C PRO A 107 -1.33 7.98 1.05
N ILE A 108 -0.02 7.92 1.35
CA ILE A 108 1.00 7.42 0.43
C ILE A 108 1.24 5.95 0.69
N CYS A 109 1.20 5.12 -0.36
CA CYS A 109 1.52 3.70 -0.31
C CYS A 109 2.91 3.47 -0.90
N LEU A 110 3.80 2.92 -0.10
CA LEU A 110 5.20 2.70 -0.43
C LEU A 110 5.57 1.24 -0.26
N GLN A 111 6.44 0.71 -1.12
CA GLN A 111 6.95 -0.64 -0.94
C GLN A 111 8.12 -0.63 0.03
N VAL A 112 8.08 -1.47 1.06
CA VAL A 112 9.20 -1.67 1.99
C VAL A 112 9.68 -3.12 1.97
N GLY A 113 10.95 -3.34 2.30
CA GLY A 113 11.57 -4.65 2.24
C GLY A 113 12.24 -4.95 0.90
N HIS A 114 12.54 -6.22 0.67
CA HIS A 114 13.24 -6.63 -0.54
C HIS A 114 12.36 -6.55 -1.78
N THR A 115 13.00 -6.38 -2.94
CA THR A 115 12.31 -6.42 -4.24
C THR A 115 12.29 -7.85 -4.78
N GLY A 116 11.24 -8.19 -5.54
CA GLY A 116 11.22 -9.46 -6.31
C GLY A 116 12.13 -9.43 -7.55
N PRO A 117 12.15 -8.33 -8.34
CA PRO A 117 13.08 -8.15 -9.46
C PRO A 117 14.54 -8.07 -9.01
N LEU A 118 15.48 -8.39 -9.93
CA LEU A 118 16.93 -8.30 -9.70
C LEU A 118 17.40 -6.83 -9.66
N ARG A 119 17.03 -6.14 -8.59
CA ARG A 119 17.37 -4.74 -8.29
C ARG A 119 17.76 -4.61 -6.82
N SER A 120 18.43 -3.51 -6.47
CA SER A 120 18.75 -3.22 -5.07
C SER A 120 17.48 -3.05 -4.24
N SER A 121 17.44 -3.68 -3.08
CA SER A 121 16.37 -3.51 -2.09
C SER A 121 16.58 -2.31 -1.15
N GLU A 122 17.72 -1.61 -1.26
CA GLU A 122 18.11 -0.55 -0.33
C GLU A 122 17.07 0.59 -0.26
N THR A 123 16.44 0.92 -1.41
CA THR A 123 15.39 1.96 -1.47
C THR A 123 14.13 1.61 -0.66
N GLY A 124 13.95 0.34 -0.31
CA GLY A 124 12.84 -0.18 0.48
C GLY A 124 13.17 -0.34 1.99
N ARG A 125 14.31 0.17 2.48
CA ARG A 125 14.61 0.08 3.92
C ARG A 125 13.65 0.90 4.75
N PRO A 126 13.14 0.36 5.87
CA PRO A 126 12.23 1.08 6.76
C PRO A 126 12.81 2.37 7.36
N ALA A 127 14.14 2.50 7.48
CA ALA A 127 14.81 3.73 7.93
C ALA A 127 14.45 4.95 7.07
N HIS A 128 14.16 4.77 5.77
CA HIS A 128 13.73 5.87 4.89
C HIS A 128 12.31 6.33 5.22
N ILE A 129 11.45 5.43 5.73
CA ILE A 129 10.10 5.76 6.21
C ILE A 129 10.18 6.63 7.47
N GLU A 130 11.10 6.32 8.38
CA GLU A 130 11.31 7.13 9.59
C GLU A 130 11.57 8.61 9.25
N ARG A 131 12.39 8.87 8.23
CA ARG A 131 12.69 10.25 7.82
C ARG A 131 11.45 10.99 7.37
N ILE A 132 10.65 10.43 6.47
CA ILE A 132 9.45 11.11 5.96
C ILE A 132 8.33 11.18 7.00
N ALA A 133 8.26 10.23 7.93
CA ALA A 133 7.31 10.29 9.04
C ALA A 133 7.61 11.44 10.02
N LEU A 134 8.89 11.79 10.19
CA LEU A 134 9.31 12.98 10.96
C LEU A 134 9.00 14.29 10.23
N ASP A 135 9.28 14.34 8.92
CA ASP A 135 9.10 15.55 8.12
C ASP A 135 7.62 15.86 7.83
N PHE A 136 6.77 14.82 7.81
CA PHE A 136 5.34 14.90 7.49
C PHE A 136 4.51 14.15 8.56
N PRO A 137 4.35 14.69 9.77
CA PRO A 137 3.67 13.99 10.88
C PRO A 137 2.18 13.73 10.61
N ASP A 138 1.54 14.50 9.74
CA ASP A 138 0.14 14.33 9.37
C ASP A 138 -0.07 13.39 8.16
N LEU A 139 1.02 12.96 7.51
CA LEU A 139 0.95 12.07 6.36
C LEU A 139 0.66 10.64 6.81
N LYS A 140 -0.40 10.02 6.30
CA LYS A 140 -0.63 8.58 6.45
C LYS A 140 0.31 7.81 5.51
N ILE A 141 1.18 6.96 6.06
CA ILE A 141 2.19 6.20 5.32
C ILE A 141 1.88 4.71 5.42
N VAL A 142 1.48 4.09 4.31
CA VAL A 142 1.20 2.65 4.22
C VAL A 142 2.40 1.93 3.62
N CYS A 143 3.02 1.05 4.41
CA CYS A 143 4.24 0.33 4.08
C CYS A 143 3.92 -1.10 3.64
N GLY A 144 3.91 -1.35 2.34
CA GLY A 144 3.61 -2.65 1.75
C GLY A 144 4.74 -3.66 1.89
N HIS A 145 4.38 -4.96 1.95
CA HIS A 145 5.27 -6.12 1.96
C HIS A 145 5.99 -6.38 3.29
N ILE A 146 5.38 -6.02 4.43
CA ILE A 146 5.85 -6.27 5.81
C ILE A 146 7.28 -5.80 6.15
N GLY A 147 8.04 -5.32 5.19
CA GLY A 147 9.42 -4.89 5.38
C GLY A 147 10.49 -6.01 5.40
N TYR A 148 10.15 -7.26 5.03
CA TYR A 148 11.12 -8.35 5.01
C TYR A 148 12.34 -8.03 4.11
N PRO A 149 13.60 -8.33 4.54
CA PRO A 149 14.00 -9.00 5.79
C PRO A 149 14.09 -8.07 7.00
N TRP A 150 13.85 -6.78 6.88
CA TRP A 150 13.93 -5.78 7.94
C TRP A 150 12.58 -5.57 8.66
N HIS A 151 11.77 -6.63 8.82
CA HIS A 151 10.43 -6.55 9.41
C HIS A 151 10.45 -6.08 10.88
N VAL A 152 11.49 -6.39 11.65
CA VAL A 152 11.67 -5.88 13.02
C VAL A 152 11.88 -4.37 13.01
N GLU A 153 12.70 -3.86 12.09
CA GLU A 153 12.91 -2.42 11.89
C GLU A 153 11.58 -1.75 11.46
N MET A 154 10.81 -2.37 10.55
CA MET A 154 9.50 -1.86 10.13
C MET A 154 8.50 -1.78 11.29
N ILE A 155 8.45 -2.81 12.14
CA ILE A 155 7.63 -2.84 13.36
C ILE A 155 8.04 -1.71 14.32
N CYS A 156 9.35 -1.49 14.48
CA CYS A 156 9.89 -0.41 15.29
C CYS A 156 9.42 0.96 14.80
N VAL A 157 9.49 1.21 13.48
CA VAL A 157 9.05 2.44 12.84
C VAL A 157 7.53 2.62 13.02
N ALA A 158 6.74 1.57 12.74
CA ALA A 158 5.28 1.63 12.89
C ALA A 158 4.82 1.82 14.35
N THR A 159 5.61 1.32 15.32
CA THR A 159 5.36 1.53 16.75
C THR A 159 5.66 2.97 17.17
N LYS A 160 6.76 3.53 16.66
CA LYS A 160 7.23 4.87 17.01
C LYS A 160 6.35 5.98 16.41
N PHE A 161 5.89 5.79 15.17
CA PHE A 161 5.15 6.80 14.42
C PHE A 161 3.66 6.47 14.31
N PRO A 162 2.77 7.32 14.86
CA PRO A 162 1.33 7.06 14.85
C PRO A 162 0.73 7.02 13.43
N ASN A 163 1.35 7.69 12.49
CA ASN A 163 0.93 7.82 11.10
C ASN A 163 1.49 6.78 10.13
N VAL A 164 2.25 5.77 10.64
CA VAL A 164 2.84 4.68 9.84
C VAL A 164 2.07 3.39 10.04
N TYR A 165 1.74 2.71 8.95
CA TYR A 165 0.96 1.47 8.88
C TYR A 165 1.72 0.41 8.09
N ILE A 166 1.43 -0.87 8.35
CA ILE A 166 2.02 -2.02 7.66
C ILE A 166 0.93 -2.71 6.83
N ASP A 167 1.18 -2.90 5.54
CA ASP A 167 0.37 -3.70 4.64
C ASP A 167 1.08 -5.04 4.38
N THR A 168 0.36 -6.14 4.57
CA THR A 168 0.91 -7.50 4.50
C THR A 168 0.92 -8.12 3.11
N SER A 169 0.68 -7.33 2.06
CA SER A 169 0.73 -7.79 0.68
C SER A 169 2.06 -8.48 0.34
N ALA A 170 2.03 -9.34 -0.68
CA ALA A 170 3.13 -10.20 -1.12
C ALA A 170 3.52 -11.35 -0.17
N TYR A 171 2.86 -11.49 0.97
CA TYR A 171 3.11 -12.58 1.92
C TYR A 171 1.82 -13.34 2.24
N LYS A 172 1.93 -14.67 2.32
CA LYS A 172 0.87 -15.52 2.85
C LYS A 172 0.91 -15.48 4.37
N VAL A 173 -0.26 -15.52 5.02
CA VAL A 173 -0.38 -15.51 6.48
C VAL A 173 0.54 -16.54 7.17
N LYS A 174 0.63 -17.76 6.65
CA LYS A 174 1.50 -18.82 7.18
C LYS A 174 3.01 -18.51 7.13
N ARG A 175 3.41 -17.44 6.47
CA ARG A 175 4.81 -16.98 6.37
C ARG A 175 5.08 -15.69 7.13
N TYR A 176 4.10 -15.20 7.90
CA TYR A 176 4.33 -14.00 8.70
C TYR A 176 5.38 -14.28 9.78
N PRO A 177 6.37 -13.40 9.95
CA PRO A 177 7.31 -13.48 11.06
C PRO A 177 6.58 -13.47 12.40
N ALA A 178 7.11 -14.22 13.37
CA ALA A 178 6.52 -14.30 14.71
C ALA A 178 6.40 -12.92 15.38
N GLU A 179 7.37 -12.05 15.15
CA GLU A 179 7.38 -10.67 15.66
C GLU A 179 6.23 -9.83 15.10
N LEU A 180 5.88 -10.02 13.83
CA LEU A 180 4.72 -9.34 13.21
C LEU A 180 3.42 -9.85 13.83
N VAL A 181 3.27 -11.17 13.99
CA VAL A 181 2.08 -11.77 14.63
C VAL A 181 1.93 -11.28 16.07
N GLN A 182 3.03 -11.22 16.84
CA GLN A 182 3.01 -10.68 18.19
C GLN A 182 2.65 -9.20 18.22
N TYR A 183 3.16 -8.42 17.27
CA TYR A 183 2.82 -7.00 17.12
C TYR A 183 1.33 -6.81 16.82
N MET A 184 0.76 -7.59 15.91
CA MET A 184 -0.69 -7.57 15.59
C MET A 184 -1.55 -7.83 16.82
N LYS A 185 -1.14 -8.73 17.73
CA LYS A 185 -1.86 -9.06 18.97
C LYS A 185 -1.72 -8.01 20.08
N SER A 186 -0.86 -7.03 19.90
CA SER A 186 -0.54 -6.02 20.89
C SER A 186 -0.70 -4.60 20.38
N ASN A 187 0.37 -3.85 20.27
CA ASN A 187 0.38 -2.44 19.88
C ASN A 187 0.06 -2.22 18.39
N GLY A 188 0.10 -3.26 17.58
CA GLY A 188 -0.11 -3.23 16.14
C GLY A 188 -1.56 -3.48 15.69
N LYS A 189 -2.52 -3.70 16.61
CA LYS A 189 -3.93 -3.99 16.25
C LYS A 189 -4.50 -3.02 15.22
N GLN A 190 -4.24 -1.73 15.38
CA GLN A 190 -4.72 -0.66 14.49
C GLN A 190 -3.70 -0.25 13.42
N LYS A 191 -2.62 -1.02 13.25
CA LYS A 191 -1.47 -0.63 12.42
C LYS A 191 -1.23 -1.58 11.24
N VAL A 192 -1.71 -2.81 11.33
CA VAL A 192 -1.45 -3.84 10.33
C VAL A 192 -2.73 -4.11 9.54
N MET A 193 -2.64 -4.11 8.22
CA MET A 193 -3.77 -4.35 7.32
C MET A 193 -3.45 -5.47 6.33
N PHE A 194 -4.49 -6.18 5.92
CA PHE A 194 -4.41 -7.27 4.97
C PHE A 194 -4.16 -6.77 3.54
N GLY A 195 -3.31 -7.47 2.81
CA GLY A 195 -3.09 -7.30 1.38
C GLY A 195 -2.59 -8.58 0.73
N THR A 196 -2.80 -8.73 -0.57
CA THR A 196 -2.44 -9.95 -1.31
C THR A 196 -1.33 -9.75 -2.31
N ASN A 197 -1.23 -8.55 -2.92
CA ASN A 197 -0.42 -8.31 -4.12
C ASN A 197 -0.91 -9.19 -5.31
N PHE A 198 -2.24 -9.36 -5.43
CA PHE A 198 -2.85 -10.04 -6.57
C PHE A 198 -2.39 -9.39 -7.89
N PRO A 199 -2.09 -10.14 -8.95
CA PRO A 199 -2.33 -11.58 -9.14
C PRO A 199 -1.22 -12.51 -8.63
N MET A 200 -0.17 -11.97 -8.00
CA MET A 200 0.96 -12.78 -7.51
C MET A 200 0.52 -13.80 -6.45
N ILE A 201 -0.39 -13.41 -5.56
CA ILE A 201 -0.98 -14.27 -4.54
C ILE A 201 -2.50 -14.13 -4.59
N MET A 202 -3.19 -15.25 -4.81
CA MET A 202 -4.64 -15.31 -4.74
C MET A 202 -5.14 -15.04 -3.31
N PRO A 203 -6.27 -14.35 -3.09
CA PRO A 203 -6.79 -14.04 -1.76
C PRO A 203 -6.92 -15.26 -0.84
N ASP A 204 -7.48 -16.37 -1.34
CA ASP A 204 -7.62 -17.61 -0.56
C ASP A 204 -6.27 -18.17 -0.13
N ALA A 205 -5.29 -18.15 -1.04
CA ALA A 205 -3.93 -18.60 -0.73
C ALA A 205 -3.20 -17.64 0.23
N ALA A 206 -3.54 -16.35 0.22
CA ALA A 206 -2.99 -15.38 1.15
C ALA A 206 -3.48 -15.64 2.59
N LEU A 207 -4.77 -16.00 2.75
CA LEU A 207 -5.42 -16.26 4.03
C LEU A 207 -5.26 -17.69 4.55
N GLU A 208 -4.61 -18.58 3.80
CA GLU A 208 -4.39 -19.96 4.24
C GLU A 208 -3.69 -20.01 5.61
N GLY A 209 -4.36 -20.56 6.61
CA GLY A 209 -3.89 -20.65 8.00
C GLY A 209 -4.16 -19.39 8.84
N PHE A 210 -5.09 -18.54 8.44
CA PHE A 210 -5.46 -17.32 9.16
C PHE A 210 -5.84 -17.59 10.63
N GLU A 211 -6.59 -18.65 10.92
CA GLU A 211 -6.98 -19.03 12.28
C GLU A 211 -5.78 -19.34 13.18
N GLN A 212 -4.67 -19.77 12.60
CA GLN A 212 -3.44 -20.08 13.34
C GLN A 212 -2.73 -18.82 13.85
N LEU A 213 -3.08 -17.63 13.34
CA LEU A 213 -2.60 -16.38 13.91
C LEU A 213 -3.09 -16.20 15.35
N GLY A 214 -4.25 -16.77 15.71
CA GLY A 214 -4.84 -16.67 17.05
C GLY A 214 -5.12 -15.22 17.44
N LEU A 215 -5.68 -14.43 16.51
CA LEU A 215 -6.18 -13.09 16.76
C LEU A 215 -7.53 -13.17 17.44
N ASP A 216 -7.83 -12.22 18.32
CA ASP A 216 -9.21 -12.02 18.78
C ASP A 216 -10.10 -11.44 17.65
N ASP A 217 -11.43 -11.55 17.79
CA ASP A 217 -12.39 -11.15 16.75
C ASP A 217 -12.24 -9.68 16.35
N GLU A 218 -11.99 -8.79 17.30
CA GLU A 218 -11.76 -7.36 17.05
C GLU A 218 -10.51 -7.15 16.22
N THR A 219 -9.40 -7.77 16.58
CA THR A 219 -8.12 -7.65 15.87
C THR A 219 -8.21 -8.28 14.49
N ALA A 220 -8.91 -9.39 14.34
CA ALA A 220 -9.15 -10.04 13.05
C ALA A 220 -9.94 -9.12 12.11
N GLN A 221 -11.01 -8.49 12.58
CA GLN A 221 -11.80 -7.54 11.80
C GLN A 221 -10.99 -6.30 11.42
N LEU A 222 -10.23 -5.73 12.35
CA LEU A 222 -9.35 -4.60 12.07
C LEU A 222 -8.30 -4.94 11.01
N PHE A 223 -7.69 -6.12 11.10
CA PHE A 223 -6.69 -6.58 10.14
C PHE A 223 -7.27 -6.80 8.74
N LEU A 224 -8.43 -7.47 8.65
CA LEU A 224 -9.03 -7.86 7.36
C LEU A 224 -9.64 -6.68 6.60
N ALA A 225 -10.21 -5.69 7.31
CA ALA A 225 -10.93 -4.57 6.70
C ALA A 225 -10.77 -3.25 7.46
N GLY A 226 -11.07 -3.20 8.76
CA GLY A 226 -11.27 -1.96 9.50
C GLY A 226 -10.09 -0.99 9.49
N ASN A 227 -8.85 -1.49 9.46
CA ASN A 227 -7.67 -0.62 9.35
C ASN A 227 -7.59 0.02 7.96
N ALA A 228 -7.90 -0.74 6.89
CA ALA A 228 -7.92 -0.21 5.53
C ALA A 228 -9.05 0.82 5.37
N GLU A 229 -10.27 0.51 5.80
CA GLU A 229 -11.42 1.41 5.76
C GLU A 229 -11.09 2.75 6.43
N ARG A 230 -10.51 2.71 7.63
CA ARG A 230 -10.14 3.91 8.39
C ARG A 230 -9.02 4.71 7.73
N VAL A 231 -7.97 4.06 7.24
CA VAL A 231 -6.77 4.73 6.68
C VAL A 231 -7.07 5.34 5.31
N PHE A 232 -7.80 4.60 4.46
CA PHE A 232 -8.14 5.03 3.10
C PHE A 232 -9.48 5.74 2.98
N LYS A 233 -10.28 5.82 4.08
CA LYS A 233 -11.62 6.42 4.09
C LYS A 233 -12.54 5.78 3.04
N LEU A 234 -12.68 4.47 3.13
CA LEU A 234 -13.54 3.66 2.26
C LEU A 234 -14.98 3.67 2.72
#